data_2844ac2a1c0711f7ab246d01b84a9c49
#
_entry.id   2844ac2a1c0711f7ab246d01b84a9c49
#
_cell.length_a   1.000
_cell.length_b   1.000
_cell.length_c   1.000
_cell.angle_alpha   90.00
_cell.angle_beta   90.00
_cell.angle_gamma   90.00
#
_symmetry.space_group_name_H-M   'P 1'
#
loop_
_entity.id
_entity.type
_entity.pdbx_description
1 polymer ?
#
loop_
_entity_poly.entity_id
_entity_poly.type
_entity_poly.pdbx_seq_one_letter_code
_entity_poly.pdbx_strand_id
1 'polypeptide(L)'
;SYLQDYFNYPENNPIYFCGHSLGLQPKNVTSYIQEVVDSWKKLGVSGHIEGKFPWFDYHTLLTPSMSKIVGSKEEETVIMNSLTTNLHLLMVSFFKPTKDKFNIMIDTPTFSSDKYAVQSQLKFHGLNPDINLIEIETLDNGKCKDNQQILEQIELNIENTAMILFSGV
;
A
#
# COMPACT_ATOMS: atom_id res chain seq x y z
N SER A 1 8.03 28.07 -2.49
CA SER A 1 7.10 27.31 -1.67
C SER A 1 7.80 26.95 -0.37
N TYR A 2 7.13 27.06 0.78
CA TYR A 2 7.67 26.74 2.11
C TYR A 2 8.32 25.34 2.21
N LEU A 3 7.83 24.37 1.43
CA LEU A 3 8.35 22.99 1.46
C LEU A 3 9.60 22.76 0.59
N GLN A 4 9.96 23.69 -0.30
CA GLN A 4 11.14 23.51 -1.19
C GLN A 4 12.45 23.35 -0.41
N ASP A 5 12.55 23.98 0.75
CA ASP A 5 13.77 23.93 1.56
C ASP A 5 14.03 22.57 2.22
N TYR A 6 13.03 21.72 2.29
CA TYR A 6 13.11 20.41 2.95
C TYR A 6 13.47 19.26 2.00
N PHE A 7 13.40 19.47 0.68
CA PHE A 7 13.57 18.40 -0.30
C PHE A 7 14.67 18.72 -1.31
N ASN A 8 15.30 17.67 -1.82
CA ASN A 8 16.19 17.73 -2.98
C ASN A 8 15.34 17.54 -4.24
N TYR A 9 15.57 18.41 -5.23
CA TYR A 9 14.94 18.32 -6.55
C TYR A 9 15.89 17.68 -7.56
N PRO A 10 15.38 16.90 -8.53
CA PRO A 10 16.19 16.41 -9.63
C PRO A 10 16.82 17.58 -10.42
N GLU A 11 18.08 17.46 -10.78
CA GLU A 11 18.85 18.55 -11.39
C GLU A 11 18.21 19.14 -12.65
N ASN A 12 17.56 18.31 -13.45
CA ASN A 12 16.96 18.68 -14.74
C ASN A 12 15.43 18.84 -14.70
N ASN A 13 14.80 18.79 -13.54
CA ASN A 13 13.35 18.90 -13.41
C ASN A 13 12.95 19.76 -12.20
N PRO A 14 12.91 21.10 -12.36
CA PRO A 14 12.52 22.01 -11.29
C PRO A 14 11.04 21.93 -10.91
N ILE A 15 10.21 21.31 -11.76
CA ILE A 15 8.78 21.08 -11.54
C ILE A 15 8.56 19.59 -11.43
N TYR A 16 8.23 19.09 -10.23
CA TYR A 16 8.09 17.69 -9.94
C TYR A 16 6.66 17.34 -9.53
N PHE A 17 5.95 16.61 -10.38
CA PHE A 17 4.57 16.13 -10.16
C PHE A 17 4.45 14.61 -10.06
N CYS A 18 5.55 13.89 -9.93
CA CYS A 18 5.57 12.43 -9.85
C CYS A 18 5.59 11.89 -8.40
N GLY A 19 5.23 12.71 -7.42
CA GLY A 19 5.26 12.33 -6.01
C GLY A 19 4.38 11.14 -5.63
N HIS A 20 3.34 10.85 -6.43
CA HIS A 20 2.52 9.65 -6.30
C HIS A 20 3.27 8.34 -6.61
N SER A 21 4.29 8.40 -7.47
CA SER A 21 5.14 7.25 -7.82
C SER A 21 6.35 7.17 -6.90
N LEU A 22 7.10 8.28 -6.78
CA LEU A 22 8.26 8.41 -5.90
C LEU A 22 8.33 9.83 -5.37
N GLY A 23 8.23 10.01 -4.06
CA GLY A 23 8.38 11.31 -3.40
C GLY A 23 9.78 11.89 -3.59
N LEU A 24 9.90 13.21 -3.52
CA LEU A 24 11.21 13.87 -3.49
C LEU A 24 12.01 13.41 -2.26
N GLN A 25 13.32 13.29 -2.42
CA GLN A 25 14.21 12.92 -1.33
C GLN A 25 14.25 14.03 -0.26
N PRO A 26 13.90 13.75 1.01
CA PRO A 26 14.12 14.70 2.10
C PRO A 26 15.63 14.94 2.31
N LYS A 27 16.04 16.18 2.49
CA LYS A 27 17.46 16.52 2.70
C LYS A 27 18.08 15.82 3.92
N ASN A 28 17.28 15.56 4.94
CA ASN A 28 17.73 14.95 6.19
C ASN A 28 17.74 13.42 6.17
N VAL A 29 17.33 12.76 5.08
CA VAL A 29 17.22 11.28 5.05
C VAL A 29 18.54 10.59 5.39
N THR A 30 19.66 11.09 4.85
CA THR A 30 21.00 10.51 5.12
C THR A 30 21.37 10.58 6.59
N SER A 31 21.10 11.71 7.26
CA SER A 31 21.41 11.86 8.69
C SER A 31 20.54 10.94 9.56
N TYR A 32 19.28 10.72 9.21
CA TYR A 32 18.43 9.77 9.93
C TYR A 32 18.88 8.32 9.76
N ILE A 33 19.28 7.94 8.54
CA ILE A 33 19.85 6.60 8.31
C ILE A 33 21.15 6.43 9.10
N GLN A 34 22.02 7.45 9.10
CA GLN A 34 23.28 7.41 9.83
C GLN A 34 23.03 7.27 11.34
N GLU A 35 22.05 7.96 11.90
CA GLU A 35 21.69 7.84 13.32
C GLU A 35 21.31 6.39 13.70
N VAL A 36 20.57 5.71 12.84
CA VAL A 36 20.20 4.29 13.07
C VAL A 36 21.43 3.38 12.99
N VAL A 37 22.30 3.60 12.00
CA VAL A 37 23.56 2.84 11.85
C VAL A 37 24.50 3.06 13.04
N ASP A 38 24.60 4.29 13.52
CA ASP A 38 25.42 4.62 14.67
C ASP A 38 24.85 4.04 15.98
N SER A 39 23.54 4.00 16.12
CA SER A 39 22.86 3.31 17.22
C SER A 39 23.19 1.83 17.23
N TRP A 40 23.13 1.17 16.09
CA TRP A 40 23.51 -0.24 15.95
C TRP A 40 24.98 -0.47 16.34
N LYS A 41 25.90 0.35 15.82
CA LYS A 41 27.31 0.28 16.15
C LYS A 41 27.58 0.42 17.65
N LYS A 42 26.85 1.32 18.32
CA LYS A 42 27.04 1.67 19.73
C LYS A 42 26.39 0.69 20.69
N LEU A 43 25.18 0.25 20.38
CA LEU A 43 24.31 -0.49 21.29
C LEU A 43 24.28 -1.99 21.00
N GLY A 44 24.58 -2.42 19.77
CA GLY A 44 24.42 -3.83 19.39
C GLY A 44 23.01 -4.34 19.69
N VAL A 45 22.91 -5.49 20.34
CA VAL A 45 21.62 -6.10 20.71
C VAL A 45 20.79 -5.25 21.68
N SER A 46 21.42 -4.43 22.51
CA SER A 46 20.69 -3.53 23.41
C SER A 46 19.85 -2.48 22.68
N GLY A 47 20.15 -2.19 21.40
CA GLY A 47 19.37 -1.28 20.57
C GLY A 47 17.91 -1.72 20.37
N HIS A 48 17.56 -2.97 20.67
CA HIS A 48 16.16 -3.40 20.68
C HIS A 48 15.31 -2.68 21.74
N ILE A 49 15.91 -2.33 22.88
CA ILE A 49 15.21 -1.76 24.05
C ILE A 49 15.82 -0.44 24.54
N GLU A 50 17.00 -0.08 24.07
CA GLU A 50 17.72 1.13 24.48
C GLU A 50 17.93 2.10 23.32
N GLY A 51 18.26 3.35 23.66
CA GLY A 51 18.56 4.40 22.69
C GLY A 51 17.38 5.35 22.43
N LYS A 52 17.59 6.26 21.50
CA LYS A 52 16.59 7.28 21.14
C LYS A 52 15.36 6.67 20.44
N PHE A 53 15.60 5.65 19.64
CA PHE A 53 14.58 4.96 18.87
C PHE A 53 14.74 3.45 19.05
N PRO A 54 14.24 2.86 20.14
CA PRO A 54 14.32 1.42 20.38
C PRO A 54 13.65 0.64 19.24
N TRP A 55 14.30 -0.40 18.75
CA TRP A 55 13.81 -1.11 17.54
C TRP A 55 12.61 -1.98 17.81
N PHE A 56 12.39 -2.43 19.04
CA PHE A 56 11.25 -3.25 19.40
C PHE A 56 9.91 -2.52 19.14
N ASP A 57 9.83 -1.23 19.46
CA ASP A 57 8.65 -0.40 19.29
C ASP A 57 8.73 0.53 18.07
N TYR A 58 9.69 0.29 17.16
CA TYR A 58 9.98 1.18 16.06
C TYR A 58 8.77 1.47 15.17
N HIS A 59 7.90 0.48 14.99
CA HIS A 59 6.67 0.58 14.20
C HIS A 59 5.64 1.57 14.77
N THR A 60 5.73 1.92 16.06
CA THR A 60 4.79 2.85 16.71
C THR A 60 5.22 4.31 16.62
N LEU A 61 6.50 4.59 16.34
CA LEU A 61 7.08 5.94 16.43
C LEU A 61 6.41 6.96 15.51
N LEU A 62 5.99 6.53 14.33
CA LEU A 62 5.42 7.42 13.32
C LEU A 62 3.89 7.36 13.25
N THR A 63 3.25 6.43 13.97
CA THR A 63 1.81 6.21 13.95
C THR A 63 1.00 7.48 14.27
N PRO A 64 1.33 8.27 15.32
CA PRO A 64 0.58 9.49 15.64
C PRO A 64 0.62 10.56 14.54
N SER A 65 1.73 10.61 13.77
CA SER A 65 1.86 11.56 12.68
C SER A 65 1.17 11.05 11.41
N MET A 66 1.32 9.76 11.12
CA MET A 66 0.72 9.15 9.94
C MET A 66 -0.80 9.11 10.03
N SER A 67 -1.37 8.77 11.19
CA SER A 67 -2.83 8.75 11.40
C SER A 67 -3.47 10.09 11.06
N LYS A 68 -2.82 11.20 11.41
CA LYS A 68 -3.28 12.56 11.06
C LYS A 68 -3.25 12.83 9.56
N ILE A 69 -2.21 12.30 8.85
CA ILE A 69 -2.07 12.49 7.40
C ILE A 69 -3.15 11.71 6.65
N VAL A 70 -3.40 10.46 7.04
CA VAL A 70 -4.39 9.59 6.37
C VAL A 70 -5.81 9.76 6.89
N GLY A 71 -6.01 10.52 7.98
CA GLY A 71 -7.34 10.78 8.55
C GLY A 71 -7.93 9.59 9.31
N SER A 72 -7.09 8.73 9.89
CA SER A 72 -7.49 7.57 10.69
C SER A 72 -7.20 7.79 12.18
N LYS A 73 -7.61 6.85 13.03
CA LYS A 73 -7.15 6.77 14.41
C LYS A 73 -5.79 6.09 14.51
N GLU A 74 -5.08 6.30 15.61
CA GLU A 74 -3.76 5.70 15.82
C GLU A 74 -3.82 4.17 15.85
N GLU A 75 -4.84 3.60 16.52
CA GLU A 75 -5.06 2.16 16.57
C GLU A 75 -5.47 1.51 15.24
N GLU A 76 -5.85 2.32 14.25
CA GLU A 76 -6.20 1.88 12.90
C GLU A 76 -5.04 2.03 11.90
N THR A 77 -3.90 2.55 12.36
CA THR A 77 -2.77 2.92 11.49
C THR A 77 -1.53 2.14 11.85
N VAL A 78 -0.91 1.53 10.86
CA VAL A 78 0.41 0.90 11.00
C VAL A 78 1.30 1.27 9.82
N ILE A 79 2.58 1.52 10.11
CA ILE A 79 3.59 1.80 9.09
C ILE A 79 4.42 0.54 8.95
N MET A 80 4.33 -0.09 7.79
CA MET A 80 4.96 -1.37 7.53
C MET A 80 5.79 -1.30 6.24
N ASN A 81 6.11 -2.42 5.70
CA ASN A 81 6.88 -2.73 4.51
C ASN A 81 6.51 -1.89 3.25
N SER A 82 6.78 -2.43 2.08
CA SER A 82 6.33 -1.87 0.80
C SER A 82 4.87 -2.25 0.51
N LEU A 83 4.24 -1.53 -0.43
CA LEU A 83 2.85 -1.78 -0.86
C LEU A 83 2.61 -3.25 -1.21
N THR A 84 3.40 -3.83 -2.11
CA THR A 84 3.22 -5.21 -2.56
C THR A 84 3.34 -6.22 -1.41
N THR A 85 4.32 -6.04 -0.51
CA THR A 85 4.46 -6.90 0.68
C THR A 85 3.24 -6.77 1.59
N ASN A 86 2.78 -5.56 1.86
CA ASN A 86 1.61 -5.33 2.69
C ASN A 86 0.33 -5.90 2.07
N LEU A 87 0.17 -5.78 0.75
CA LEU A 87 -0.95 -6.36 0.02
C LEU A 87 -0.98 -7.89 0.19
N HIS A 88 0.16 -8.56 0.04
CA HIS A 88 0.25 -10.00 0.30
C HIS A 88 -0.10 -10.37 1.74
N LEU A 89 0.43 -9.65 2.73
CA LEU A 89 0.12 -9.89 4.15
C LEU A 89 -1.37 -9.69 4.47
N LEU A 90 -1.99 -8.67 3.90
CA LEU A 90 -3.42 -8.41 4.04
C LEU A 90 -4.26 -9.52 3.38
N MET A 91 -3.89 -9.96 2.17
CA MET A 91 -4.59 -11.06 1.51
C MET A 91 -4.45 -12.38 2.28
N VAL A 92 -3.28 -12.72 2.79
CA VAL A 92 -3.09 -13.92 3.65
C VAL A 92 -3.97 -13.85 4.90
N SER A 93 -4.17 -12.66 5.45
CA SER A 93 -4.98 -12.47 6.66
C SER A 93 -6.49 -12.51 6.39
N PHE A 94 -6.94 -11.89 5.31
CA PHE A 94 -8.35 -11.61 5.06
C PHE A 94 -8.98 -12.39 3.92
N PHE A 95 -8.24 -12.79 2.89
CA PHE A 95 -8.76 -13.62 1.80
C PHE A 95 -8.87 -15.07 2.24
N LYS A 96 -10.07 -15.50 2.56
CA LYS A 96 -10.39 -16.88 2.98
C LYS A 96 -11.47 -17.43 2.07
N PRO A 97 -11.10 -18.00 0.91
CA PRO A 97 -12.06 -18.51 -0.03
C PRO A 97 -12.84 -19.71 0.56
N THR A 98 -14.12 -19.77 0.26
CA THR A 98 -15.04 -20.85 0.63
C THR A 98 -15.62 -21.49 -0.62
N LYS A 99 -16.54 -22.47 -0.47
CA LYS A 99 -17.25 -23.07 -1.61
C LYS A 99 -18.17 -22.07 -2.33
N ASP A 100 -18.68 -21.09 -1.60
CA ASP A 100 -19.66 -20.14 -2.12
C ASP A 100 -19.03 -18.79 -2.46
N LYS A 101 -17.93 -18.41 -1.77
CA LYS A 101 -17.24 -17.14 -1.93
C LYS A 101 -15.76 -17.36 -2.17
N PHE A 102 -15.30 -17.15 -3.40
CA PHE A 102 -13.95 -17.52 -3.82
C PHE A 102 -13.32 -16.56 -4.84
N ASN A 103 -14.08 -15.64 -5.43
CA ASN A 103 -13.56 -14.66 -6.38
C ASN A 103 -12.94 -13.45 -5.66
N ILE A 104 -11.97 -12.83 -6.34
CA ILE A 104 -11.48 -11.49 -5.99
C ILE A 104 -11.90 -10.54 -7.11
N MET A 105 -12.53 -9.41 -6.76
CA MET A 105 -12.76 -8.30 -7.67
C MET A 105 -11.64 -7.26 -7.55
N ILE A 106 -11.20 -6.73 -8.68
CA ILE A 106 -10.29 -5.58 -8.74
C ILE A 106 -10.86 -4.54 -9.71
N ASP A 107 -10.47 -3.28 -9.57
CA ASP A 107 -10.70 -2.27 -10.59
C ASP A 107 -9.79 -2.49 -11.81
N THR A 108 -10.19 -2.00 -12.96
CA THR A 108 -9.35 -1.96 -14.16
C THR A 108 -9.52 -0.62 -14.89
N PRO A 109 -8.42 0.01 -15.31
CA PRO A 109 -7.03 -0.46 -15.26
C PRO A 109 -6.45 -0.46 -13.84
N THR A 110 -5.77 -1.53 -13.46
CA THR A 110 -5.09 -1.68 -12.16
C THR A 110 -3.59 -1.72 -12.35
N PHE A 111 -2.82 -1.32 -11.34
CA PHE A 111 -1.36 -1.38 -11.43
C PHE A 111 -0.89 -2.83 -11.53
N SER A 112 0.03 -3.10 -12.46
CA SER A 112 0.41 -4.47 -12.82
C SER A 112 0.92 -5.32 -11.66
N SER A 113 1.68 -4.72 -10.71
CA SER A 113 2.18 -5.43 -9.53
C SER A 113 1.04 -5.91 -8.62
N ASP A 114 -0.03 -5.13 -8.48
CA ASP A 114 -1.17 -5.45 -7.65
C ASP A 114 -1.99 -6.57 -8.29
N LYS A 115 -2.21 -6.49 -9.60
CA LYS A 115 -2.85 -7.58 -10.36
C LYS A 115 -2.08 -8.90 -10.23
N TYR A 116 -0.73 -8.87 -10.36
CA TYR A 116 0.09 -10.06 -10.20
C TYR A 116 0.06 -10.60 -8.77
N ALA A 117 0.04 -9.74 -7.76
CA ALA A 117 -0.10 -10.16 -6.37
C ALA A 117 -1.43 -10.89 -6.15
N VAL A 118 -2.55 -10.35 -6.65
CA VAL A 118 -3.88 -10.98 -6.56
C VAL A 118 -3.90 -12.31 -7.32
N GLN A 119 -3.38 -12.36 -8.54
CA GLN A 119 -3.29 -13.61 -9.32
C GLN A 119 -2.48 -14.69 -8.59
N SER A 120 -1.36 -14.32 -7.95
CA SER A 120 -0.55 -15.26 -7.21
C SER A 120 -1.28 -15.79 -5.98
N GLN A 121 -2.08 -14.96 -5.32
CA GLN A 121 -2.87 -15.35 -4.16
C GLN A 121 -4.01 -16.32 -4.55
N LEU A 122 -4.69 -16.06 -5.66
CA LEU A 122 -5.68 -17.02 -6.21
C LEU A 122 -5.03 -18.37 -6.50
N LYS A 123 -3.88 -18.40 -7.18
CA LYS A 123 -3.13 -19.65 -7.47
C LYS A 123 -2.72 -20.37 -6.18
N PHE A 124 -2.29 -19.64 -5.16
CA PHE A 124 -1.91 -20.22 -3.87
C PHE A 124 -3.07 -20.98 -3.21
N HIS A 125 -4.30 -20.52 -3.39
CA HIS A 125 -5.52 -21.20 -2.93
C HIS A 125 -6.07 -22.24 -3.92
N GLY A 126 -5.36 -22.57 -5.00
CA GLY A 126 -5.79 -23.54 -6.01
C GLY A 126 -6.88 -23.02 -6.95
N LEU A 127 -7.10 -21.72 -6.99
CA LEU A 127 -8.06 -21.06 -7.86
C LEU A 127 -7.40 -20.61 -9.18
N ASN A 128 -8.20 -20.59 -10.25
CA ASN A 128 -7.71 -20.12 -11.56
C ASN A 128 -7.91 -18.62 -11.71
N PRO A 129 -6.83 -17.80 -11.84
CA PRO A 129 -6.98 -16.36 -12.01
C PRO A 129 -7.78 -15.93 -13.25
N ASP A 130 -7.75 -16.73 -14.33
CA ASP A 130 -8.51 -16.40 -15.55
C ASP A 130 -10.03 -16.51 -15.37
N ILE A 131 -10.46 -17.15 -14.27
CA ILE A 131 -11.88 -17.36 -13.94
C ILE A 131 -12.25 -16.60 -12.67
N ASN A 132 -11.37 -16.60 -11.68
CA ASN A 132 -11.67 -16.15 -10.32
C ASN A 132 -11.21 -14.71 -10.03
N LEU A 133 -10.47 -14.06 -10.95
CA LEU A 133 -10.19 -12.64 -10.92
C LEU A 133 -11.26 -11.90 -11.73
N ILE A 134 -12.11 -11.16 -11.05
CA ILE A 134 -13.16 -10.35 -11.67
C ILE A 134 -12.63 -8.92 -11.82
N GLU A 135 -12.53 -8.45 -13.04
CA GLU A 135 -12.08 -7.09 -13.34
C GLU A 135 -13.30 -6.17 -13.53
N ILE A 136 -13.45 -5.16 -12.70
CA ILE A 136 -14.49 -4.16 -12.76
C ILE A 136 -13.96 -2.96 -13.54
N GLU A 137 -14.55 -2.69 -14.70
CA GLU A 137 -14.13 -1.55 -15.51
C GLU A 137 -14.55 -0.23 -14.87
N THR A 138 -13.57 0.60 -14.52
CA THR A 138 -13.79 1.92 -13.92
C THR A 138 -13.63 3.07 -14.91
N LEU A 139 -13.13 2.78 -16.11
CA LEU A 139 -13.00 3.75 -17.19
C LEU A 139 -13.83 3.35 -18.42
N ASP A 140 -14.38 4.35 -19.09
CA ASP A 140 -14.98 4.24 -20.42
C ASP A 140 -14.36 5.32 -21.32
N ASN A 141 -13.69 4.91 -22.40
CA ASN A 141 -13.00 5.81 -23.34
C ASN A 141 -12.11 6.86 -22.66
N GLY A 142 -11.38 6.45 -21.58
CA GLY A 142 -10.49 7.30 -20.81
C GLY A 142 -11.18 8.27 -19.84
N LYS A 143 -12.49 8.13 -19.63
CA LYS A 143 -13.27 8.86 -18.62
C LYS A 143 -13.71 7.91 -17.52
N CYS A 144 -13.73 8.39 -16.28
CA CYS A 144 -14.27 7.60 -15.18
C CYS A 144 -15.76 7.27 -15.43
N LYS A 145 -16.13 6.02 -15.24
CA LYS A 145 -17.53 5.60 -15.15
C LYS A 145 -18.16 6.24 -13.91
N ASP A 146 -19.46 6.46 -13.96
CA ASP A 146 -20.18 6.91 -12.78
C ASP A 146 -20.33 5.79 -11.74
N ASN A 147 -20.61 6.19 -10.50
CA ASN A 147 -20.70 5.25 -9.39
C ASN A 147 -21.80 4.19 -9.60
N GLN A 148 -22.88 4.54 -10.29
CA GLN A 148 -23.95 3.60 -10.55
C GLN A 148 -23.51 2.48 -11.49
N GLN A 149 -22.78 2.81 -12.56
CA GLN A 149 -22.24 1.82 -13.50
C GLN A 149 -21.24 0.86 -12.83
N ILE A 150 -20.45 1.37 -11.89
CA ILE A 150 -19.51 0.55 -11.12
C ILE A 150 -20.26 -0.38 -10.15
N LEU A 151 -21.25 0.16 -9.45
CA LEU A 151 -22.09 -0.63 -8.53
C LEU A 151 -22.83 -1.76 -9.23
N GLU A 152 -23.40 -1.51 -10.41
CA GLU A 152 -24.07 -2.54 -11.22
C GLU A 152 -23.11 -3.70 -11.56
N GLN A 153 -21.86 -3.41 -11.95
CA GLN A 153 -20.87 -4.45 -12.20
C GLN A 153 -20.54 -5.25 -10.93
N ILE A 154 -20.43 -4.57 -9.77
CA ILE A 154 -20.20 -5.23 -8.49
C ILE A 154 -21.37 -6.15 -8.14
N GLU A 155 -22.61 -5.66 -8.23
CA GLU A 155 -23.82 -6.42 -7.92
C GLU A 155 -23.94 -7.70 -8.75
N LEU A 156 -23.59 -7.65 -10.04
CA LEU A 156 -23.60 -8.81 -10.92
C LEU A 156 -22.65 -9.93 -10.49
N ASN A 157 -21.60 -9.60 -9.73
CA ASN A 157 -20.52 -10.52 -9.40
C ASN A 157 -20.36 -10.77 -7.88
N ILE A 158 -21.14 -10.08 -7.03
CA ILE A 158 -20.93 -10.09 -5.57
C ILE A 158 -21.24 -11.44 -4.92
N GLU A 159 -22.12 -12.24 -5.52
CA GLU A 159 -22.59 -13.47 -4.91
C GLU A 159 -21.45 -14.43 -4.58
N ASN A 160 -20.50 -14.62 -5.49
CA ASN A 160 -19.36 -15.51 -5.30
C ASN A 160 -18.06 -14.78 -4.94
N THR A 161 -18.12 -13.49 -4.62
CA THR A 161 -16.95 -12.68 -4.30
C THR A 161 -16.61 -12.76 -2.83
N ALA A 162 -15.35 -13.10 -2.54
CA ALA A 162 -14.78 -13.16 -1.19
C ALA A 162 -14.07 -11.85 -0.80
N MET A 163 -13.53 -11.12 -1.78
CA MET A 163 -12.76 -9.90 -1.54
C MET A 163 -12.91 -8.92 -2.70
N ILE A 164 -12.96 -7.63 -2.36
CA ILE A 164 -12.90 -6.53 -3.33
C ILE A 164 -11.65 -5.71 -3.00
N LEU A 165 -10.84 -5.43 -4.01
CA LEU A 165 -9.65 -4.62 -3.92
C LEU A 165 -9.71 -3.53 -5.00
N PHE A 166 -9.85 -2.28 -4.60
CA PHE A 166 -9.86 -1.13 -5.50
C PHE A 166 -8.72 -0.19 -5.18
N SER A 167 -8.12 0.35 -6.23
CA SER A 167 -7.08 1.37 -6.12
C SER A 167 -7.68 2.69 -5.60
N GLY A 168 -6.89 3.44 -4.83
CA GLY A 168 -7.28 4.79 -4.40
C GLY A 168 -6.97 5.88 -5.43
N VAL A 169 -6.21 5.55 -6.47
CA VAL A 169 -5.75 6.46 -7.53
C VAL A 169 -5.70 5.75 -8.87
#